data_934850b9739832f0f899dc20c2e27e8a
#
_entry.id   934850b9739832f0f899dc20c2e27e8a
#
_cell.length_a   1.000
_cell.length_b   1.000
_cell.length_c   1.000
_cell.angle_alpha   90.00
_cell.angle_beta   90.00
_cell.angle_gamma   90.00
#
_symmetry.space_group_name_H-M   'P 1'
#
loop_
_entity.id
_entity.type
_entity.pdbx_description
1 polymer ?
#
loop_
_entity_poly.entity_id
_entity_poly.type
_entity_poly.pdbx_seq_one_letter_code
_entity_poly.pdbx_strand_id
1 'polypeptide(L)'
;GVIIPKLAARNGSHRFRFAIDFGTTNTHIEYSIDGVSPNAFEISEKDKQIQKLHITDDFEINSVFASDFIPEMVGGDSAYNYPMRTAISEGNNTNWDKAVLSMGNVNIPFTYEKVEPLVYNVVHTDLKWSTNGDDRKRASKYIESILLMLRTKVLLNNGDLSKTEIVWFYPASMTQNRFNKFRDEWENEFVSLFGAPKENI
;
A
#
# COMPACT_ATOMS: atom_id res chain seq x y z
N GLY A 1 -20.50 20.71 -0.48
CA GLY A 1 -19.25 21.35 -0.88
C GLY A 1 -18.21 20.32 -1.26
N VAL A 2 -17.35 20.64 -2.23
CA VAL A 2 -16.22 19.80 -2.60
C VAL A 2 -14.99 20.36 -1.89
N ILE A 3 -14.30 19.51 -1.14
CA ILE A 3 -13.00 19.85 -0.55
C ILE A 3 -11.93 19.39 -1.52
N ILE A 4 -11.22 20.33 -2.10
CA ILE A 4 -10.03 20.03 -2.93
C ILE A 4 -8.82 20.24 -2.04
N PRO A 5 -8.15 19.17 -1.57
CA PRO A 5 -6.95 19.31 -0.77
C PRO A 5 -5.83 19.92 -1.62
N LYS A 6 -5.22 20.98 -1.12
CA LYS A 6 -3.99 21.52 -1.71
C LYS A 6 -2.82 20.69 -1.18
N LEU A 7 -2.38 19.74 -1.98
CA LEU A 7 -1.19 18.97 -1.67
C LEU A 7 0.04 19.85 -1.94
N ALA A 8 0.65 20.36 -0.88
CA ALA A 8 1.95 21.01 -0.98
C ALA A 8 3.04 19.96 -0.70
N ALA A 9 4.14 20.01 -1.46
CA ALA A 9 5.34 19.29 -1.09
C ALA A 9 5.78 19.79 0.30
N ARG A 10 5.81 18.91 1.29
CA ARG A 10 6.29 19.25 2.63
C ARG A 10 7.69 18.73 2.78
N ASN A 11 8.64 19.64 2.89
CA ASN A 11 10.02 19.31 3.22
C ASN A 11 10.10 19.16 4.74
N GLY A 12 10.04 17.93 5.20
CA GLY A 12 10.36 17.61 6.58
C GLY A 12 11.86 17.64 6.84
N SER A 13 12.27 17.33 8.07
CA SER A 13 13.70 17.33 8.47
C SER A 13 14.32 15.94 8.44
N HIS A 14 13.52 14.89 8.51
CA HIS A 14 13.99 13.50 8.64
C HIS A 14 14.13 12.80 7.28
N ARG A 15 15.19 12.02 7.12
CA ARG A 15 15.44 11.16 5.97
C ARG A 15 14.97 9.73 6.30
N PHE A 16 14.01 9.25 5.53
CA PHE A 16 13.51 7.88 5.63
C PHE A 16 14.18 6.97 4.61
N ARG A 17 14.45 5.74 5.03
CA ARG A 17 14.85 4.65 4.14
C ARG A 17 13.97 3.45 4.45
N PHE A 18 13.38 2.87 3.43
CA PHE A 18 12.56 1.67 3.51
C PHE A 18 13.22 0.51 2.78
N ALA A 19 13.07 -0.69 3.33
CA ALA A 19 13.42 -1.95 2.70
C ALA A 19 12.15 -2.80 2.58
N ILE A 20 11.78 -3.19 1.37
CA ILE A 20 10.53 -3.90 1.07
C ILE A 20 10.84 -5.26 0.49
N ASP A 21 10.54 -6.32 1.22
CA ASP A 21 10.48 -7.67 0.67
C ASP A 21 9.07 -7.91 0.13
N PHE A 22 8.91 -7.67 -1.16
CA PHE A 22 7.69 -7.97 -1.89
C PHE A 22 7.65 -9.47 -2.18
N GLY A 23 7.29 -10.27 -1.19
CA GLY A 23 7.18 -11.72 -1.29
C GLY A 23 5.95 -12.19 -2.07
N THR A 24 5.94 -13.44 -2.50
CA THR A 24 4.79 -14.05 -3.19
C THR A 24 3.59 -14.20 -2.26
N THR A 25 3.85 -14.63 -1.04
CA THR A 25 2.80 -14.88 -0.04
C THR A 25 2.61 -13.70 0.88
N ASN A 26 3.71 -13.17 1.42
CA ASN A 26 3.69 -12.06 2.36
C ASN A 26 4.66 -10.97 1.92
N THR A 27 4.30 -9.74 2.19
CA THR A 27 5.19 -8.59 2.09
C THR A 27 5.71 -8.25 3.47
N HIS A 28 7.01 -8.01 3.58
CA HIS A 28 7.65 -7.48 4.78
C HIS A 28 8.28 -6.11 4.48
N ILE A 29 8.21 -5.20 5.45
CA ILE A 29 8.76 -3.86 5.29
C ILE A 29 9.53 -3.50 6.57
N GLU A 30 10.73 -3.00 6.38
CA GLU A 30 11.54 -2.37 7.42
C GLU A 30 11.79 -0.91 7.07
N TYR A 31 12.06 -0.09 8.06
CA TYR A 31 12.42 1.30 7.85
C TYR A 31 13.44 1.81 8.85
N SER A 32 14.19 2.80 8.45
CA SER A 32 15.07 3.59 9.31
C SER A 32 14.86 5.08 9.09
N ILE A 33 15.15 5.86 10.13
CA ILE A 33 15.08 7.32 10.11
C ILE A 33 16.49 7.84 10.42
N ASP A 34 17.02 8.74 9.58
CA ASP A 34 18.32 9.39 9.75
C ASP A 34 19.49 8.42 9.97
N GLY A 35 19.39 7.21 9.41
CA GLY A 35 20.45 6.20 9.50
C GLY A 35 20.49 5.41 10.81
N VAL A 36 19.49 5.55 11.68
CA VAL A 36 19.33 4.70 12.87
C VAL A 36 19.05 3.25 12.47
N SER A 37 19.30 2.29 13.35
CA SER A 37 19.02 0.87 13.09
C SER A 37 17.59 0.65 12.59
N PRO A 38 17.40 -0.21 11.57
CA PRO A 38 16.08 -0.49 11.03
C PRO A 38 15.14 -1.13 12.06
N ASN A 39 13.87 -0.82 11.91
CA ASN A 39 12.77 -1.44 12.63
C ASN A 39 11.74 -1.98 11.65
N ALA A 40 11.00 -2.99 12.05
CA ALA A 40 9.86 -3.45 11.30
C ALA A 40 8.86 -2.30 11.10
N PHE A 41 8.29 -2.20 9.89
CA PHE A 41 7.29 -1.18 9.63
C PHE A 41 6.04 -1.45 10.46
N GLU A 42 5.65 -0.43 11.18
CA GLU A 42 4.43 -0.41 11.98
C GLU A 42 3.67 0.90 11.71
N ILE A 43 2.37 0.85 11.86
CA ILE A 43 1.53 2.04 11.94
C ILE A 43 1.25 2.26 13.43
N SER A 44 2.01 3.17 14.03
CA SER A 44 1.92 3.44 15.46
C SER A 44 0.71 4.30 15.82
N GLU A 45 0.49 4.52 17.11
CA GLU A 45 -0.59 5.42 17.58
C GLU A 45 -0.49 6.84 17.00
N LYS A 46 0.74 7.30 16.71
CA LYS A 46 0.97 8.65 16.14
C LYS A 46 0.61 8.77 14.67
N ASP A 47 0.66 7.69 13.94
CA ASP A 47 0.44 7.64 12.50
C ASP A 47 -0.69 6.69 12.10
N LYS A 48 -1.57 6.38 13.04
CA LYS A 48 -2.76 5.60 12.78
C LYS A 48 -3.62 6.23 11.70
N GLN A 49 -4.21 5.38 10.89
CA GLN A 49 -5.04 5.78 9.77
C GLN A 49 -6.48 5.35 10.02
N ILE A 50 -7.38 6.32 9.93
CA ILE A 50 -8.82 6.04 10.02
C ILE A 50 -9.29 5.72 8.61
N GLN A 51 -9.71 4.48 8.40
CA GLN A 51 -10.21 4.00 7.12
C GLN A 51 -11.73 4.24 6.98
N LYS A 52 -12.43 4.23 8.10
CA LYS A 52 -13.87 4.48 8.16
C LYS A 52 -14.14 5.84 8.80
N LEU A 53 -14.59 6.79 8.01
CA LEU A 53 -14.83 8.17 8.47
C LEU A 53 -16.14 8.34 9.25
N HIS A 54 -17.08 7.44 9.09
CA HIS A 54 -18.37 7.48 9.79
C HIS A 54 -18.69 6.12 10.39
N ILE A 55 -19.03 6.12 11.66
CA ILE A 55 -19.75 5.02 12.28
C ILE A 55 -21.21 5.21 11.87
N THR A 56 -21.79 4.23 11.22
CA THR A 56 -23.18 4.24 10.78
C THR A 56 -23.85 2.93 11.16
N ASP A 57 -25.12 3.00 11.49
CA ASP A 57 -25.95 1.80 11.68
C ASP A 57 -26.45 1.24 10.33
N ASP A 58 -26.11 1.89 9.23
CA ASP A 58 -26.46 1.44 7.89
C ASP A 58 -25.72 0.13 7.56
N PHE A 59 -26.49 -0.93 7.46
CA PHE A 59 -25.98 -2.27 7.18
C PHE A 59 -25.30 -2.37 5.81
N GLU A 60 -25.81 -1.69 4.80
CA GLU A 60 -25.26 -1.75 3.44
C GLU A 60 -23.86 -1.11 3.41
N ILE A 61 -23.68 0.05 4.02
CA ILE A 61 -22.39 0.72 4.12
C ILE A 61 -21.41 -0.13 4.93
N ASN A 62 -21.83 -0.65 6.07
CA ASN A 62 -20.98 -1.49 6.91
C ASN A 62 -20.56 -2.79 6.18
N SER A 63 -21.46 -3.36 5.38
CA SER A 63 -21.17 -4.58 4.62
C SER A 63 -20.09 -4.35 3.54
N VAL A 64 -20.07 -3.17 2.91
CA VAL A 64 -19.02 -2.80 1.94
C VAL A 64 -17.65 -2.78 2.61
N PHE A 65 -17.52 -2.12 3.76
CA PHE A 65 -16.23 -2.09 4.49
C PHE A 65 -15.79 -3.48 4.94
N ALA A 66 -16.71 -4.29 5.42
CA ALA A 66 -16.41 -5.66 5.80
C ALA A 66 -16.00 -6.52 4.60
N SER A 67 -16.66 -6.34 3.46
CA SER A 67 -16.33 -7.05 2.22
C SER A 67 -14.95 -6.70 1.68
N ASP A 68 -14.54 -5.44 1.84
CA ASP A 68 -13.23 -4.95 1.41
C ASP A 68 -12.11 -5.29 2.40
N PHE A 69 -12.43 -6.02 3.47
CA PHE A 69 -11.46 -6.35 4.54
C PHE A 69 -10.76 -5.12 5.13
N ILE A 70 -11.46 -4.00 5.16
CA ILE A 70 -10.94 -2.73 5.67
C ILE A 70 -11.37 -2.60 7.14
N PRO A 71 -10.44 -2.53 8.09
CA PRO A 71 -10.76 -2.23 9.48
C PRO A 71 -11.20 -0.77 9.62
N GLU A 72 -11.90 -0.46 10.68
CA GLU A 72 -12.27 0.93 11.00
C GLU A 72 -11.03 1.83 11.12
N MET A 73 -9.98 1.29 11.70
CA MET A 73 -8.72 1.99 11.92
C MET A 73 -7.55 1.03 11.75
N VAL A 74 -6.48 1.50 11.13
CA VAL A 74 -5.20 0.81 11.03
C VAL A 74 -4.18 1.55 11.89
N GLY A 75 -3.48 0.84 12.74
CA GLY A 75 -2.44 1.37 13.62
C GLY A 75 -2.84 1.44 15.09
N GLY A 76 -1.85 1.63 15.96
CA GLY A 76 -2.02 1.51 17.42
C GLY A 76 -2.22 0.08 17.91
N ASP A 77 -2.64 -0.81 17.05
CA ASP A 77 -2.79 -2.25 17.29
C ASP A 77 -1.81 -3.01 16.39
N SER A 78 -0.98 -3.86 16.97
CA SER A 78 -0.02 -4.71 16.24
C SER A 78 -0.68 -5.68 15.26
N ALA A 79 -1.99 -5.84 15.32
CA ALA A 79 -2.75 -6.76 14.51
C ALA A 79 -2.65 -6.51 12.99
N TYR A 80 -2.30 -5.31 12.59
CA TYR A 80 -2.21 -4.89 11.18
C TYR A 80 -0.79 -4.48 10.76
N ASN A 81 0.22 -4.90 11.50
CA ASN A 81 1.61 -4.62 11.16
C ASN A 81 2.17 -5.62 10.16
N TYR A 82 3.19 -5.20 9.43
CA TYR A 82 3.93 -6.11 8.55
C TYR A 82 4.76 -7.13 9.36
N PRO A 83 4.95 -8.37 8.87
CA PRO A 83 4.55 -8.84 7.53
C PRO A 83 3.05 -9.07 7.38
N MET A 84 2.53 -8.71 6.21
CA MET A 84 1.13 -8.90 5.84
C MET A 84 1.01 -9.70 4.54
N ARG A 85 -0.17 -10.27 4.29
CA ARG A 85 -0.45 -11.00 3.05
C ARG A 85 -0.21 -10.11 1.83
N THR A 86 0.54 -10.62 0.84
CA THR A 86 0.65 -10.01 -0.49
C THR A 86 -0.62 -10.28 -1.26
N ALA A 87 -1.60 -9.42 -1.09
CA ALA A 87 -2.93 -9.58 -1.67
C ALA A 87 -3.61 -8.24 -1.90
N ILE A 88 -4.58 -8.22 -2.79
CA ILE A 88 -5.45 -7.07 -3.03
C ILE A 88 -6.90 -7.54 -3.09
N SER A 89 -7.80 -6.82 -2.46
CA SER A 89 -9.24 -7.03 -2.57
C SER A 89 -9.82 -6.07 -3.61
N GLU A 90 -10.79 -6.56 -4.37
CA GLU A 90 -11.57 -5.77 -5.31
C GLU A 90 -13.03 -6.19 -5.28
N GLY A 91 -13.93 -5.23 -5.52
CA GLY A 91 -15.34 -5.54 -5.69
C GLY A 91 -15.61 -6.27 -7.01
N ASN A 92 -16.61 -7.15 -7.03
CA ASN A 92 -17.00 -7.89 -8.22
C ASN A 92 -17.33 -7.02 -9.46
N ASN A 93 -17.59 -5.73 -9.22
CA ASN A 93 -17.94 -4.77 -10.26
C ASN A 93 -16.76 -3.87 -10.66
N THR A 94 -15.55 -4.14 -10.22
CA THR A 94 -14.36 -3.35 -10.57
C THR A 94 -14.13 -3.40 -12.07
N ASN A 95 -14.21 -2.25 -12.72
CA ASN A 95 -13.99 -2.13 -14.15
C ASN A 95 -12.60 -1.58 -14.42
N TRP A 96 -11.69 -2.46 -14.83
CA TRP A 96 -10.30 -2.15 -15.12
C TRP A 96 -10.06 -1.36 -16.42
N ASP A 97 -11.11 -1.11 -17.22
CA ASP A 97 -11.05 -0.21 -18.36
C ASP A 97 -11.29 1.26 -17.96
N LYS A 98 -11.62 1.49 -16.69
CA LYS A 98 -11.77 2.80 -16.09
C LYS A 98 -10.65 3.07 -15.09
N ALA A 99 -10.57 4.30 -14.61
CA ALA A 99 -9.65 4.65 -13.54
C ALA A 99 -10.00 3.88 -12.26
N VAL A 100 -9.10 3.04 -11.81
CA VAL A 100 -9.17 2.30 -10.55
C VAL A 100 -8.24 2.97 -9.55
N LEU A 101 -8.75 3.29 -8.37
CA LEU A 101 -8.04 3.99 -7.32
C LEU A 101 -7.56 3.00 -6.26
N SER A 102 -6.27 3.04 -5.99
CA SER A 102 -5.68 2.35 -4.82
C SER A 102 -6.22 2.94 -3.53
N MET A 103 -6.48 2.08 -2.54
CA MET A 103 -7.12 2.45 -1.27
C MET A 103 -8.53 3.06 -1.44
N GLY A 104 -9.17 2.73 -2.57
CA GLY A 104 -10.51 3.16 -2.91
C GLY A 104 -11.32 2.04 -3.57
N ASN A 105 -11.16 1.83 -4.90
CA ASN A 105 -11.85 0.73 -5.60
C ASN A 105 -11.22 -0.63 -5.32
N VAL A 106 -9.93 -0.64 -5.02
CA VAL A 106 -9.14 -1.81 -4.63
C VAL A 106 -8.35 -1.49 -3.37
N ASN A 107 -8.19 -2.48 -2.49
CA ASN A 107 -7.65 -2.25 -1.16
C ASN A 107 -6.70 -3.36 -0.73
N ILE A 108 -5.78 -3.04 0.19
CA ILE A 108 -5.04 -4.06 0.93
C ILE A 108 -6.02 -4.72 1.90
N PRO A 109 -6.22 -6.04 1.84
CA PRO A 109 -7.19 -6.73 2.68
C PRO A 109 -6.64 -6.96 4.09
N PHE A 110 -6.60 -5.91 4.91
CA PHE A 110 -5.99 -5.90 6.25
C PHE A 110 -6.52 -7.00 7.18
N THR A 111 -7.79 -7.37 7.03
CA THR A 111 -8.45 -8.35 7.91
C THR A 111 -8.65 -9.72 7.26
N TYR A 112 -8.12 -9.94 6.05
CA TYR A 112 -8.36 -11.16 5.27
C TYR A 112 -8.03 -12.46 6.01
N GLU A 113 -6.95 -12.48 6.79
CA GLU A 113 -6.56 -13.67 7.57
C GLU A 113 -7.39 -13.85 8.87
N LYS A 114 -8.23 -12.88 9.20
CA LYS A 114 -9.01 -12.85 10.47
C LYS A 114 -10.50 -12.98 10.28
N VAL A 115 -10.97 -12.74 9.06
CA VAL A 115 -12.40 -12.68 8.73
C VAL A 115 -12.66 -13.58 7.53
N GLU A 116 -13.70 -14.39 7.59
CA GLU A 116 -14.11 -15.17 6.42
C GLU A 116 -14.56 -14.24 5.28
N PRO A 117 -14.14 -14.53 4.04
CA PRO A 117 -14.49 -13.70 2.89
C PRO A 117 -16.01 -13.68 2.69
N LEU A 118 -16.57 -12.49 2.57
CA LEU A 118 -17.95 -12.29 2.16
C LEU A 118 -18.07 -12.39 0.63
N VAL A 119 -19.22 -12.78 0.17
CA VAL A 119 -19.50 -13.21 -1.22
C VAL A 119 -19.30 -12.11 -2.28
N TYR A 120 -19.16 -10.85 -1.87
CA TYR A 120 -19.22 -9.70 -2.79
C TYR A 120 -17.86 -9.19 -3.30
N ASN A 121 -16.76 -9.60 -2.64
CA ASN A 121 -15.43 -9.16 -3.03
C ASN A 121 -14.52 -10.36 -3.31
N VAL A 122 -13.58 -10.13 -4.20
CA VAL A 122 -12.57 -11.11 -4.58
C VAL A 122 -11.22 -10.66 -4.04
N VAL A 123 -10.53 -11.56 -3.36
CA VAL A 123 -9.15 -11.33 -2.94
C VAL A 123 -8.22 -12.05 -3.91
N HIS A 124 -7.35 -11.27 -4.54
CA HIS A 124 -6.33 -11.78 -5.45
C HIS A 124 -5.00 -11.87 -4.73
N THR A 125 -4.42 -13.04 -4.79
CA THR A 125 -3.06 -13.36 -4.34
C THR A 125 -2.17 -13.61 -5.55
N ASP A 126 -0.93 -14.02 -5.35
CA ASP A 126 0.02 -14.34 -6.44
C ASP A 126 0.32 -13.16 -7.40
N LEU A 127 0.21 -11.95 -6.90
CA LEU A 127 0.35 -10.72 -7.65
C LEU A 127 1.70 -10.61 -8.38
N LYS A 128 2.73 -11.25 -7.82
CA LYS A 128 4.09 -11.22 -8.37
C LYS A 128 4.26 -12.08 -9.63
N TRP A 129 3.55 -13.20 -9.74
CA TRP A 129 3.82 -14.23 -10.75
C TRP A 129 2.76 -14.34 -11.82
N SER A 130 1.58 -13.83 -11.60
CA SER A 130 0.52 -13.88 -12.61
C SER A 130 0.92 -13.15 -13.90
N THR A 131 0.46 -13.67 -15.01
CA THR A 131 0.71 -13.14 -16.37
C THR A 131 -0.52 -12.53 -17.01
N ASN A 132 -1.68 -12.64 -16.38
CA ASN A 132 -2.91 -12.03 -16.82
C ASN A 132 -2.76 -10.50 -16.85
N GLY A 133 -3.36 -9.84 -17.86
CA GLY A 133 -3.30 -8.38 -17.98
C GLY A 133 -3.87 -7.62 -16.80
N ASP A 134 -4.98 -8.07 -16.24
CA ASP A 134 -5.61 -7.44 -15.07
C ASP A 134 -4.82 -7.70 -13.79
N ASP A 135 -4.19 -8.85 -13.65
CA ASP A 135 -3.34 -9.12 -12.48
C ASP A 135 -2.11 -8.21 -12.43
N ARG A 136 -1.61 -7.77 -13.59
CA ARG A 136 -0.56 -6.76 -13.63
C ARG A 136 -1.06 -5.40 -13.14
N LYS A 137 -2.28 -5.02 -13.52
CA LYS A 137 -2.92 -3.81 -13.00
C LYS A 137 -3.14 -3.91 -11.48
N ARG A 138 -3.52 -5.09 -10.98
CA ARG A 138 -3.65 -5.38 -9.55
C ARG A 138 -2.32 -5.25 -8.82
N ALA A 139 -1.25 -5.80 -9.39
CA ALA A 139 0.10 -5.69 -8.81
C ALA A 139 0.57 -4.23 -8.74
N SER A 140 0.34 -3.44 -9.78
CA SER A 140 0.61 -1.99 -9.81
C SER A 140 -0.18 -1.28 -8.69
N LYS A 141 -1.47 -1.57 -8.53
CA LYS A 141 -2.30 -0.97 -7.48
C LYS A 141 -1.91 -1.41 -6.07
N TYR A 142 -1.40 -2.62 -5.90
CA TYR A 142 -0.83 -3.06 -4.64
C TYR A 142 0.44 -2.29 -4.30
N ILE A 143 1.35 -2.10 -5.27
CA ILE A 143 2.56 -1.29 -5.11
C ILE A 143 2.20 0.16 -4.76
N GLU A 144 1.27 0.76 -5.48
CA GLU A 144 0.75 2.11 -5.20
C GLU A 144 0.19 2.21 -3.78
N SER A 145 -0.59 1.22 -3.34
CA SER A 145 -1.16 1.19 -1.98
C SER A 145 -0.07 1.14 -0.90
N ILE A 146 0.96 0.31 -1.08
CA ILE A 146 2.11 0.27 -0.18
C ILE A 146 2.80 1.62 -0.15
N LEU A 147 3.12 2.19 -1.30
CA LEU A 147 3.80 3.48 -1.38
C LEU A 147 2.99 4.62 -0.74
N LEU A 148 1.66 4.62 -0.86
CA LEU A 148 0.77 5.56 -0.17
C LEU A 148 0.89 5.42 1.36
N MET A 149 0.97 4.19 1.88
CA MET A 149 1.17 3.96 3.32
C MET A 149 2.53 4.47 3.78
N LEU A 150 3.61 4.18 3.04
CA LEU A 150 4.94 4.69 3.35
C LEU A 150 4.99 6.21 3.29
N ARG A 151 4.39 6.80 2.26
CA ARG A 151 4.27 8.26 2.12
C ARG A 151 3.58 8.89 3.32
N THR A 152 2.49 8.29 3.79
CA THR A 152 1.76 8.74 4.98
C THR A 152 2.65 8.67 6.21
N LYS A 153 3.40 7.59 6.41
CA LYS A 153 4.37 7.44 7.50
C LYS A 153 5.42 8.57 7.49
N VAL A 154 6.01 8.85 6.33
CA VAL A 154 7.00 9.92 6.16
C VAL A 154 6.40 11.28 6.55
N LEU A 155 5.23 11.63 6.01
CA LEU A 155 4.60 12.92 6.24
C LEU A 155 4.20 13.14 7.72
N LEU A 156 3.62 12.14 8.36
CA LEU A 156 3.18 12.23 9.74
C LEU A 156 4.35 12.28 10.73
N ASN A 157 5.51 11.79 10.33
CA ASN A 157 6.72 11.81 11.15
C ASN A 157 7.75 12.86 10.70
N ASN A 158 7.28 13.96 10.12
CA ASN A 158 8.12 15.11 9.70
C ASN A 158 9.28 14.71 8.76
N GLY A 159 9.05 13.71 7.91
CA GLY A 159 10.01 13.26 6.90
C GLY A 159 10.02 14.14 5.66
N ASP A 160 11.12 14.12 4.94
CA ASP A 160 11.29 14.75 3.64
C ASP A 160 11.03 13.73 2.54
N LEU A 161 9.93 13.88 1.82
CA LEU A 161 9.56 12.97 0.74
C LEU A 161 10.63 12.92 -0.36
N SER A 162 11.22 14.06 -0.69
CA SER A 162 12.23 14.16 -1.76
C SER A 162 13.54 13.46 -1.43
N LYS A 163 13.81 13.21 -0.14
CA LYS A 163 15.00 12.52 0.36
C LYS A 163 14.70 11.09 0.82
N THR A 164 13.46 10.64 0.68
CA THR A 164 13.10 9.27 1.00
C THR A 164 13.75 8.30 0.03
N GLU A 165 14.29 7.21 0.54
CA GLU A 165 14.89 6.13 -0.23
C GLU A 165 14.09 4.84 -0.02
N ILE A 166 13.96 4.05 -1.09
CA ILE A 166 13.34 2.73 -1.05
C ILE A 166 14.27 1.71 -1.68
N VAL A 167 14.41 0.56 -1.05
CA VAL A 167 15.04 -0.63 -1.62
C VAL A 167 14.01 -1.73 -1.60
N TRP A 168 13.73 -2.32 -2.75
CA TRP A 168 12.83 -3.46 -2.83
C TRP A 168 13.56 -4.70 -3.35
N PHE A 169 13.13 -5.87 -2.86
CA PHE A 169 13.78 -7.14 -3.16
C PHE A 169 12.98 -7.94 -4.18
N TYR A 170 13.71 -8.63 -5.05
CA TYR A 170 13.14 -9.55 -6.02
C TYR A 170 13.95 -10.85 -6.06
N PRO A 171 13.31 -11.99 -6.37
CA PRO A 171 14.02 -13.27 -6.44
C PRO A 171 14.96 -13.32 -7.66
N ALA A 172 16.14 -13.91 -7.48
CA ALA A 172 17.11 -14.09 -8.55
C ALA A 172 16.57 -14.92 -9.75
N SER A 173 15.51 -15.71 -9.52
CA SER A 173 14.83 -16.49 -10.56
C SER A 173 13.90 -15.66 -11.44
N MET A 174 13.68 -14.38 -11.12
CA MET A 174 12.82 -13.53 -11.93
C MET A 174 13.44 -13.25 -13.29
N THR A 175 12.68 -13.46 -14.37
CA THR A 175 13.17 -13.15 -15.72
C THR A 175 13.41 -11.65 -15.89
N GLN A 176 14.40 -11.28 -16.72
CA GLN A 176 14.75 -9.88 -16.96
C GLN A 176 13.55 -9.04 -17.45
N ASN A 177 12.69 -9.60 -18.29
CA ASN A 177 11.51 -8.88 -18.77
C ASN A 177 10.51 -8.59 -17.64
N ARG A 178 10.32 -9.54 -16.72
CA ARG A 178 9.45 -9.35 -15.57
C ARG A 178 10.05 -8.34 -14.58
N PHE A 179 11.34 -8.49 -14.30
CA PHE A 179 12.06 -7.52 -13.47
C PHE A 179 11.91 -6.08 -14.01
N ASN A 180 12.17 -5.87 -15.31
CA ASN A 180 12.06 -4.55 -15.89
C ASN A 180 10.67 -3.93 -15.72
N LYS A 181 9.61 -4.74 -15.87
CA LYS A 181 8.23 -4.28 -15.66
C LYS A 181 7.96 -3.87 -14.22
N PHE A 182 8.37 -4.70 -13.25
CA PHE A 182 8.21 -4.35 -11.84
C PHE A 182 9.04 -3.13 -11.46
N ARG A 183 10.28 -3.04 -11.94
CA ARG A 183 11.11 -1.87 -11.73
C ARG A 183 10.42 -0.62 -12.25
N ASP A 184 9.92 -0.63 -13.47
CA ASP A 184 9.26 0.51 -14.08
C ASP A 184 8.00 0.91 -13.29
N GLU A 185 7.22 -0.06 -12.76
CA GLU A 185 6.07 0.21 -11.87
C GLU A 185 6.51 0.87 -10.57
N TRP A 186 7.51 0.31 -9.87
CA TRP A 186 8.03 0.89 -8.64
C TRP A 186 8.57 2.31 -8.85
N GLU A 187 9.40 2.53 -9.87
CA GLU A 187 9.98 3.83 -10.20
C GLU A 187 8.89 4.86 -10.52
N ASN A 188 7.93 4.52 -11.37
CA ASN A 188 6.87 5.45 -11.81
C ASN A 188 5.97 5.86 -10.64
N GLU A 189 5.50 4.89 -9.85
CA GLU A 189 4.64 5.18 -8.71
C GLU A 189 5.41 5.95 -7.60
N PHE A 190 6.66 5.60 -7.36
CA PHE A 190 7.49 6.31 -6.38
C PHE A 190 7.69 7.77 -6.77
N VAL A 191 8.11 8.05 -8.01
CA VAL A 191 8.29 9.42 -8.51
C VAL A 191 6.99 10.21 -8.43
N SER A 192 5.88 9.59 -8.82
CA SER A 192 4.55 10.21 -8.79
C SER A 192 4.10 10.58 -7.38
N LEU A 193 4.29 9.69 -6.41
CA LEU A 193 3.76 9.84 -5.06
C LEU A 193 4.69 10.64 -4.14
N PHE A 194 6.00 10.51 -4.30
CA PHE A 194 6.97 11.15 -3.41
C PHE A 194 7.56 12.44 -3.99
N GLY A 195 7.52 12.63 -5.31
CA GLY A 195 8.23 13.73 -5.97
C GLY A 195 9.75 13.63 -5.78
N ALA A 196 10.25 12.45 -5.44
CA ALA A 196 11.66 12.14 -5.28
C ALA A 196 12.25 11.67 -6.62
N PRO A 197 13.58 11.83 -6.83
CA PRO A 197 14.23 11.32 -8.02
C PRO A 197 14.18 9.76 -8.03
N LYS A 198 14.11 9.18 -9.21
CA LYS A 198 14.00 7.73 -9.36
C LYS A 198 15.24 6.96 -8.88
N GLU A 199 16.36 7.63 -8.75
CA GLU A 199 17.59 7.05 -8.20
C GLU A 199 17.48 6.71 -6.71
N ASN A 200 16.43 7.18 -6.05
CA ASN A 200 16.14 6.87 -4.65
C ASN A 200 15.37 5.54 -4.47
N ILE A 201 15.05 4.82 -5.54
CA ILE A 201 14.38 3.52 -5.48
C ILE A 201 15.11 2.47 -6.32
#